data_243a04ebe34d4ffac1f8ebf3466b06b5
#
_entry.id   243a04ebe34d4ffac1f8ebf3466b06b5
#
_cell.length_a   1.000
_cell.length_b   1.000
_cell.length_c   1.000
_cell.angle_alpha   90.00
_cell.angle_beta   90.00
_cell.angle_gamma   90.00
#
_symmetry.space_group_name_H-M   'P 1'
#
loop_
_entity.id
_entity.type
_entity.pdbx_description
1 polymer ?
#
loop_
_entity_poly.entity_id
_entity_poly.type
_entity_poly.pdbx_seq_one_letter_code
_entity_poly.pdbx_strand_id
1 'polypeptide(L)'
;MRARFADSTQRARIIAEGDATIAARFTGADGILVLEEGKPTRRLTEFMGEFGTASPTAAIVRIMETAAPRAILGFGDEADLTKLLQFPTSVVSCDCGATARPTGHPRNAGTFPRVLGRYVREQGVLTWEEAIRKMSGLPATVAGLVDRGYVAAGMAADLAVFDSATIMDHATYEQPERRATGVRYVVVNGTVALRDGAATGARGGRALARGSWMPTRPQDAAGAARALRVAGAVAPVDGGAPTHRLAVALAQAAGRRGAAGTLTVTEVATGATWTGVTYGVVQRMRGWASVTGTVRRAGEAAPRAFTLTVEDADPHVAGAPRTATLEVAGAPRVRGVVR
;
A
#
# COMPACT_ATOMS: atom_id res chain seq x y z
N MET A 1 -31.11 -11.81 -22.70
CA MET A 1 -30.87 -13.04 -21.93
C MET A 1 -32.13 -13.86 -21.79
N ARG A 2 -33.26 -13.31 -21.30
CA ARG A 2 -34.53 -14.03 -21.14
C ARG A 2 -35.03 -14.75 -22.42
N ALA A 3 -34.86 -14.16 -23.60
CA ALA A 3 -35.22 -14.81 -24.86
C ALA A 3 -34.45 -16.12 -25.12
N ARG A 4 -33.18 -16.20 -24.67
CA ARG A 4 -32.38 -17.44 -24.77
C ARG A 4 -32.84 -18.51 -23.78
N PHE A 5 -33.45 -18.13 -22.67
CA PHE A 5 -34.02 -19.07 -21.71
C PHE A 5 -35.36 -19.67 -22.21
N ALA A 6 -36.07 -18.95 -23.08
CA ALA A 6 -37.31 -19.43 -23.69
C ALA A 6 -37.06 -20.48 -24.81
N ASP A 7 -35.91 -20.48 -25.46
CA ASP A 7 -35.51 -21.47 -26.45
C ASP A 7 -35.01 -22.73 -25.70
N SER A 8 -35.66 -23.85 -25.92
CA SER A 8 -35.39 -25.12 -25.21
C SER A 8 -33.96 -25.64 -25.48
N THR A 9 -33.46 -25.51 -26.68
CA THR A 9 -32.13 -25.98 -27.07
C THR A 9 -31.05 -25.13 -26.46
N GLN A 10 -31.17 -23.78 -26.50
CA GLN A 10 -30.24 -22.87 -25.86
C GLN A 10 -30.28 -23.00 -24.36
N ARG A 11 -31.49 -23.16 -23.79
CA ARG A 11 -31.66 -23.38 -22.34
C ARG A 11 -30.91 -24.62 -21.85
N ALA A 12 -31.09 -25.76 -22.55
CA ALA A 12 -30.41 -27.00 -22.19
C ALA A 12 -28.88 -26.86 -22.25
N ARG A 13 -28.36 -26.21 -23.30
CA ARG A 13 -26.94 -25.93 -23.45
C ARG A 13 -26.42 -25.02 -22.33
N ILE A 14 -27.09 -23.91 -22.01
CA ILE A 14 -26.71 -22.99 -20.94
C ILE A 14 -26.64 -23.73 -19.60
N ILE A 15 -27.60 -24.58 -19.31
CA ILE A 15 -27.65 -25.37 -18.07
C ILE A 15 -26.44 -26.31 -17.99
N ALA A 16 -26.17 -27.08 -19.03
CA ALA A 16 -25.06 -28.03 -19.05
C ALA A 16 -23.68 -27.34 -18.93
N GLU A 17 -23.45 -26.28 -19.72
CA GLU A 17 -22.21 -25.51 -19.66
C GLU A 17 -22.03 -24.78 -18.32
N GLY A 18 -23.12 -24.28 -17.75
CA GLY A 18 -23.11 -23.61 -16.45
C GLY A 18 -22.83 -24.56 -15.30
N ASP A 19 -23.46 -25.73 -15.27
CA ASP A 19 -23.19 -26.74 -14.24
C ASP A 19 -21.73 -27.22 -14.28
N ALA A 20 -21.20 -27.48 -15.47
CA ALA A 20 -19.80 -27.81 -15.65
C ALA A 20 -18.86 -26.67 -15.17
N THR A 21 -19.23 -25.41 -15.43
CA THR A 21 -18.46 -24.25 -14.98
C THR A 21 -18.49 -24.13 -13.46
N ILE A 22 -19.64 -24.30 -12.84
CA ILE A 22 -19.77 -24.25 -11.36
C ILE A 22 -18.96 -25.35 -10.71
N ALA A 23 -19.02 -26.57 -11.24
CA ALA A 23 -18.24 -27.69 -10.73
C ALA A 23 -16.72 -27.50 -10.88
N ALA A 24 -16.27 -26.86 -11.96
CA ALA A 24 -14.86 -26.69 -12.25
C ALA A 24 -14.18 -25.48 -11.57
N ARG A 25 -14.96 -24.42 -11.27
CA ARG A 25 -14.39 -23.11 -10.87
C ARG A 25 -14.79 -22.64 -9.49
N PHE A 26 -15.91 -23.13 -8.95
CA PHE A 26 -16.47 -22.63 -7.69
C PHE A 26 -16.52 -23.75 -6.64
N THR A 27 -16.74 -23.34 -5.39
CA THR A 27 -16.89 -24.28 -4.28
C THR A 27 -18.25 -25.01 -4.28
N GLY A 28 -18.83 -25.18 -5.48
CA GLY A 28 -20.14 -25.78 -5.67
C GLY A 28 -21.29 -24.79 -5.45
N ALA A 29 -22.51 -25.31 -5.53
CA ALA A 29 -23.73 -24.50 -5.37
C ALA A 29 -23.87 -23.88 -3.96
N ASP A 30 -23.33 -24.54 -2.94
CA ASP A 30 -23.37 -24.04 -1.54
C ASP A 30 -22.50 -22.79 -1.36
N GLY A 31 -21.44 -22.63 -2.14
CA GLY A 31 -20.58 -21.45 -2.15
C GLY A 31 -21.15 -20.27 -2.95
N ILE A 32 -22.32 -20.40 -3.54
CA ILE A 32 -22.97 -19.33 -4.31
C ILE A 32 -24.06 -18.69 -3.46
N LEU A 33 -23.89 -17.40 -3.15
CA LEU A 33 -24.87 -16.59 -2.44
C LEU A 33 -25.66 -15.74 -3.43
N VAL A 34 -26.96 -15.73 -3.33
CA VAL A 34 -27.90 -14.95 -4.15
C VAL A 34 -28.36 -13.74 -3.34
N LEU A 35 -28.19 -12.55 -3.92
CA LEU A 35 -28.54 -11.28 -3.30
C LEU A 35 -29.68 -10.63 -4.10
N GLU A 36 -30.88 -10.64 -3.52
CA GLU A 36 -32.03 -9.92 -4.04
C GLU A 36 -32.23 -8.63 -3.25
N GLU A 37 -32.58 -7.55 -3.94
CA GLU A 37 -32.79 -6.25 -3.28
C GLU A 37 -33.93 -6.33 -2.25
N GLY A 38 -33.66 -5.88 -1.02
CA GLY A 38 -34.65 -5.86 0.07
C GLY A 38 -34.93 -7.23 0.69
N LYS A 39 -34.21 -8.29 0.30
CA LYS A 39 -34.35 -9.64 0.87
C LYS A 39 -33.08 -10.10 1.56
N PRO A 40 -33.15 -11.05 2.51
CA PRO A 40 -31.97 -11.69 3.07
C PRO A 40 -31.13 -12.38 2.00
N THR A 41 -29.80 -12.37 2.19
CA THR A 41 -28.89 -13.16 1.37
C THR A 41 -29.16 -14.65 1.59
N ARG A 42 -29.28 -15.41 0.51
CA ARG A 42 -29.60 -16.85 0.54
C ARG A 42 -28.59 -17.66 -0.28
N ARG A 43 -28.37 -18.91 0.12
CA ARG A 43 -27.55 -19.85 -0.66
C ARG A 43 -28.31 -20.34 -1.88
N LEU A 44 -27.58 -20.59 -2.97
CA LEU A 44 -28.20 -21.16 -4.19
C LEU A 44 -28.83 -22.53 -3.91
N THR A 45 -28.27 -23.32 -3.00
CA THR A 45 -28.82 -24.63 -2.56
C THR A 45 -30.22 -24.53 -1.97
N GLU A 46 -30.57 -23.42 -1.33
CA GLU A 46 -31.93 -23.21 -0.82
C GLU A 46 -32.94 -23.05 -1.97
N PHE A 47 -32.55 -22.28 -3.01
CA PHE A 47 -33.39 -22.16 -4.22
C PHE A 47 -33.45 -23.45 -5.00
N MET A 48 -32.40 -24.25 -5.04
CA MET A 48 -32.41 -25.57 -5.66
C MET A 48 -33.43 -26.48 -4.97
N GLY A 49 -33.50 -26.48 -3.63
CA GLY A 49 -34.50 -27.20 -2.86
C GLY A 49 -35.92 -26.76 -3.15
N GLU A 50 -36.20 -25.45 -3.14
CA GLU A 50 -37.49 -24.87 -3.47
C GLU A 50 -37.97 -25.20 -4.89
N PHE A 51 -37.02 -25.22 -5.83
CA PHE A 51 -37.35 -25.50 -7.24
C PHE A 51 -37.36 -26.98 -7.59
N GLY A 52 -36.96 -27.85 -6.67
CA GLY A 52 -36.87 -29.30 -6.89
C GLY A 52 -35.87 -29.69 -7.97
N THR A 53 -34.72 -28.95 -8.08
CA THR A 53 -33.70 -29.22 -9.08
C THR A 53 -32.35 -29.56 -8.48
N ALA A 54 -31.64 -30.54 -9.05
CA ALA A 54 -30.25 -30.85 -8.71
C ALA A 54 -29.24 -29.99 -9.50
N SER A 55 -29.69 -29.27 -10.52
CA SER A 55 -28.84 -28.41 -11.33
C SER A 55 -28.75 -26.98 -10.75
N PRO A 56 -27.59 -26.53 -10.31
CA PRO A 56 -27.40 -25.15 -9.83
C PRO A 56 -27.70 -24.13 -10.92
N THR A 57 -27.32 -24.39 -12.19
CA THR A 57 -27.60 -23.47 -13.30
C THR A 57 -29.08 -23.43 -13.65
N ALA A 58 -29.82 -24.55 -13.54
CA ALA A 58 -31.28 -24.54 -13.73
C ALA A 58 -31.96 -23.64 -12.68
N ALA A 59 -31.51 -23.68 -11.41
CA ALA A 59 -32.00 -22.79 -10.39
C ALA A 59 -31.67 -21.32 -10.70
N ILE A 60 -30.43 -21.01 -11.12
CA ILE A 60 -30.02 -19.65 -11.54
C ILE A 60 -30.90 -19.14 -12.68
N VAL A 61 -31.11 -19.95 -13.71
CA VAL A 61 -31.97 -19.59 -14.87
C VAL A 61 -33.37 -19.24 -14.37
N ARG A 62 -33.95 -20.06 -13.50
CA ARG A 62 -35.30 -19.84 -12.95
C ARG A 62 -35.38 -18.55 -12.12
N ILE A 63 -34.38 -18.24 -11.31
CA ILE A 63 -34.29 -16.97 -10.58
C ILE A 63 -34.23 -15.79 -11.56
N MET A 64 -33.40 -15.91 -12.62
CA MET A 64 -33.20 -14.83 -13.60
C MET A 64 -34.38 -14.60 -14.53
N GLU A 65 -35.33 -15.54 -14.62
CA GLU A 65 -36.59 -15.35 -15.35
C GLU A 65 -37.47 -14.31 -14.67
N THR A 66 -37.44 -14.21 -13.34
CA THR A 66 -38.29 -13.32 -12.55
C THR A 66 -37.58 -12.14 -11.92
N ALA A 67 -36.29 -12.26 -11.66
CA ALA A 67 -35.49 -11.25 -10.99
C ALA A 67 -34.16 -10.94 -11.72
N ALA A 68 -33.44 -9.95 -11.27
CA ALA A 68 -32.07 -9.63 -11.67
C ALA A 68 -31.16 -9.60 -10.44
N PRO A 69 -30.94 -10.74 -9.79
CA PRO A 69 -30.15 -10.80 -8.57
C PRO A 69 -28.67 -10.51 -8.83
N ARG A 70 -27.97 -10.11 -7.79
CA ARG A 70 -26.52 -10.19 -7.74
C ARG A 70 -26.12 -11.52 -7.12
N ALA A 71 -24.89 -11.97 -7.36
CA ALA A 71 -24.36 -13.17 -6.75
C ALA A 71 -22.96 -12.92 -6.17
N ILE A 72 -22.65 -13.63 -5.10
CA ILE A 72 -21.30 -13.80 -4.58
C ILE A 72 -20.91 -15.24 -4.89
N LEU A 73 -19.77 -15.42 -5.52
CA LEU A 73 -19.26 -16.70 -5.97
C LEU A 73 -18.08 -17.11 -5.11
N GLY A 74 -18.22 -18.20 -4.36
CA GLY A 74 -17.12 -18.79 -3.59
C GLY A 74 -16.16 -19.54 -4.51
N PHE A 75 -14.88 -19.24 -4.42
CA PHE A 75 -13.81 -19.92 -5.15
C PHE A 75 -12.52 -19.92 -4.35
N GLY A 76 -11.62 -20.86 -4.64
CA GLY A 76 -10.35 -21.03 -3.91
C GLY A 76 -10.55 -21.60 -2.49
N ASP A 77 -9.45 -21.76 -1.82
CA ASP A 77 -9.42 -22.22 -0.43
C ASP A 77 -8.47 -21.35 0.43
N GLU A 78 -8.56 -21.53 1.74
CA GLU A 78 -7.79 -20.75 2.71
C GLU A 78 -6.29 -21.07 2.66
N ALA A 79 -5.90 -22.29 2.26
CA ALA A 79 -4.51 -22.67 2.12
C ALA A 79 -3.85 -21.96 0.92
N ASP A 80 -4.57 -21.84 -0.19
CA ASP A 80 -4.09 -21.11 -1.36
C ASP A 80 -4.03 -19.61 -1.09
N LEU A 81 -5.02 -19.05 -0.39
CA LEU A 81 -4.98 -17.65 0.03
C LEU A 81 -3.76 -17.37 0.92
N THR A 82 -3.46 -18.27 1.86
CA THR A 82 -2.28 -18.16 2.73
C THR A 82 -0.98 -18.14 1.91
N LYS A 83 -0.81 -19.03 0.94
CA LYS A 83 0.34 -19.04 0.02
C LYS A 83 0.44 -17.75 -0.79
N LEU A 84 -0.69 -17.25 -1.31
CA LEU A 84 -0.74 -16.00 -2.05
C LEU A 84 -0.38 -14.80 -1.17
N LEU A 85 -0.83 -14.75 0.08
CA LEU A 85 -0.43 -13.72 1.03
C LEU A 85 1.07 -13.76 1.32
N GLN A 86 1.66 -14.94 1.43
CA GLN A 86 3.10 -15.13 1.67
C GLN A 86 3.96 -14.88 0.43
N PHE A 87 3.38 -14.90 -0.77
CA PHE A 87 4.15 -14.70 -2.00
C PHE A 87 4.76 -13.29 -2.04
N PRO A 88 6.08 -13.14 -2.22
CA PRO A 88 6.78 -11.86 -1.96
C PRO A 88 6.29 -10.67 -2.79
N THR A 89 5.82 -10.90 -4.01
CA THR A 89 5.39 -9.85 -4.95
C THR A 89 3.89 -9.68 -5.03
N SER A 90 3.09 -10.45 -4.28
CA SER A 90 1.66 -10.23 -4.21
C SER A 90 1.33 -8.96 -3.42
N VAL A 91 0.29 -8.26 -3.82
CA VAL A 91 -0.27 -7.11 -3.11
C VAL A 91 -1.64 -7.48 -2.54
N VAL A 92 -2.02 -6.85 -1.45
CA VAL A 92 -3.39 -6.91 -0.96
C VAL A 92 -4.18 -5.78 -1.61
N SER A 93 -5.24 -6.14 -2.29
CA SER A 93 -6.22 -5.19 -2.80
C SER A 93 -7.63 -5.71 -2.52
N CYS A 94 -8.62 -4.87 -2.63
CA CYS A 94 -10.00 -5.28 -2.59
C CYS A 94 -10.69 -4.87 -3.91
N ASP A 95 -11.56 -5.73 -4.41
CA ASP A 95 -12.52 -5.38 -5.45
C ASP A 95 -13.71 -4.67 -4.77
N CYS A 96 -13.43 -3.54 -4.14
CA CYS A 96 -14.37 -2.76 -3.35
C CYS A 96 -14.55 -1.36 -3.95
N GLY A 97 -15.71 -0.77 -3.71
CA GLY A 97 -16.03 0.59 -4.14
C GLY A 97 -16.18 1.54 -2.96
N ALA A 98 -15.77 2.79 -3.13
CA ALA A 98 -16.12 3.87 -2.21
C ALA A 98 -17.57 4.31 -2.47
N THR A 99 -18.52 3.59 -1.92
CA THR A 99 -19.94 3.87 -2.08
C THR A 99 -20.64 4.00 -0.73
N ALA A 100 -21.61 4.90 -0.66
CA ALA A 100 -22.49 5.01 0.49
C ALA A 100 -23.59 3.92 0.52
N ARG A 101 -23.75 3.16 -0.57
CA ARG A 101 -24.73 2.08 -0.65
C ARG A 101 -24.08 0.76 -0.26
N PRO A 102 -24.76 -0.06 0.55
CA PRO A 102 -24.30 -1.42 0.83
C PRO A 102 -24.11 -2.21 -0.47
N THR A 103 -22.95 -2.84 -0.61
CA THR A 103 -22.66 -3.63 -1.81
C THR A 103 -23.00 -5.11 -1.65
N GLY A 104 -23.38 -5.52 -0.44
CA GLY A 104 -23.70 -6.91 -0.12
C GLY A 104 -22.48 -7.82 0.03
N HIS A 105 -21.25 -7.29 -0.09
CA HIS A 105 -20.04 -8.09 0.09
C HIS A 105 -19.20 -7.57 1.26
N PRO A 106 -18.80 -8.42 2.23
CA PRO A 106 -18.03 -8.02 3.41
C PRO A 106 -16.65 -7.42 3.10
N ARG A 107 -16.09 -7.70 1.91
CA ARG A 107 -14.78 -7.17 1.52
C ARG A 107 -14.69 -5.65 1.54
N ASN A 108 -15.81 -4.94 1.33
CA ASN A 108 -15.79 -3.48 1.34
C ASN A 108 -15.40 -2.86 2.68
N ALA A 109 -15.83 -3.47 3.77
CA ALA A 109 -15.51 -3.01 5.13
C ALA A 109 -14.36 -3.80 5.76
N GLY A 110 -14.13 -5.04 5.32
CA GLY A 110 -13.33 -6.02 6.05
C GLY A 110 -11.96 -6.37 5.47
N THR A 111 -11.68 -6.17 4.17
CA THR A 111 -10.46 -6.72 3.55
C THR A 111 -9.18 -6.38 4.31
N PHE A 112 -8.86 -5.10 4.49
CA PHE A 112 -7.60 -4.69 5.12
C PHE A 112 -7.55 -4.97 6.62
N PRO A 113 -8.61 -4.69 7.41
CA PRO A 113 -8.65 -5.06 8.82
C PRO A 113 -8.53 -6.57 9.04
N ARG A 114 -9.11 -7.40 8.14
CA ARG A 114 -9.00 -8.86 8.21
C ARG A 114 -7.56 -9.34 8.03
N VAL A 115 -6.80 -8.74 7.11
CA VAL A 115 -5.38 -9.07 6.95
C VAL A 115 -4.64 -8.80 8.25
N LEU A 116 -4.83 -7.65 8.87
CA LEU A 116 -4.15 -7.28 10.10
C LEU A 116 -4.62 -8.09 11.32
N GLY A 117 -5.93 -8.22 11.50
CA GLY A 117 -6.50 -8.94 12.65
C GLY A 117 -6.30 -10.45 12.54
N ARG A 118 -6.79 -11.05 11.46
CA ARG A 118 -6.78 -12.51 11.32
C ARG A 118 -5.44 -13.07 10.86
N TYR A 119 -4.91 -12.60 9.72
CA TYR A 119 -3.73 -13.23 9.12
C TYR A 119 -2.41 -12.82 9.78
N VAL A 120 -2.32 -11.60 10.36
CA VAL A 120 -1.14 -11.19 11.13
C VAL A 120 -1.28 -11.59 12.58
N ARG A 121 -2.22 -10.97 13.33
CA ARG A 121 -2.29 -11.12 14.78
C ARG A 121 -2.68 -12.52 15.23
N GLU A 122 -3.74 -13.12 14.64
CA GLU A 122 -4.26 -14.40 15.14
C GLU A 122 -3.54 -15.60 14.54
N GLN A 123 -3.21 -15.58 13.25
CA GLN A 123 -2.65 -16.72 12.55
C GLN A 123 -1.14 -16.64 12.30
N GLY A 124 -0.52 -15.47 12.40
CA GLY A 124 0.91 -15.30 12.16
C GLY A 124 1.35 -15.60 10.72
N VAL A 125 0.44 -15.51 9.74
CA VAL A 125 0.72 -15.79 8.32
C VAL A 125 1.71 -14.78 7.75
N LEU A 126 1.63 -13.53 8.19
CA LEU A 126 2.52 -12.42 7.83
C LEU A 126 3.02 -11.73 9.10
N THR A 127 4.20 -11.09 9.00
CA THR A 127 4.61 -10.09 10.00
C THR A 127 3.82 -8.78 9.77
N TRP A 128 3.82 -7.90 10.77
CA TRP A 128 3.19 -6.58 10.66
C TRP A 128 3.80 -5.75 9.52
N GLU A 129 5.14 -5.74 9.43
CA GLU A 129 5.88 -5.01 8.42
C GLU A 129 5.55 -5.49 7.01
N GLU A 130 5.49 -6.81 6.81
CA GLU A 130 5.19 -7.41 5.52
C GLU A 130 3.73 -7.15 5.11
N ALA A 131 2.78 -7.25 6.03
CA ALA A 131 1.38 -6.92 5.77
C ALA A 131 1.23 -5.44 5.37
N ILE A 132 1.85 -4.51 6.13
CA ILE A 132 1.82 -3.08 5.79
C ILE A 132 2.50 -2.83 4.44
N ARG A 133 3.64 -3.45 4.17
CA ARG A 133 4.30 -3.35 2.86
C ARG A 133 3.37 -3.77 1.72
N LYS A 134 2.67 -4.89 1.86
CA LYS A 134 1.74 -5.44 0.86
C LYS A 134 0.45 -4.62 0.71
N MET A 135 0.05 -3.88 1.71
CA MET A 135 -1.17 -3.06 1.69
C MET A 135 -0.92 -1.58 1.36
N SER A 136 0.31 -1.10 1.45
CA SER A 136 0.65 0.31 1.30
C SER A 136 1.80 0.53 0.30
N GLY A 137 3.05 0.29 0.69
CA GLY A 137 4.22 0.61 -0.12
C GLY A 137 4.28 -0.13 -1.44
N LEU A 138 4.04 -1.43 -1.44
CA LEU A 138 4.08 -2.24 -2.66
C LEU A 138 2.97 -1.88 -3.64
N PRO A 139 1.67 -1.78 -3.25
CA PRO A 139 0.63 -1.33 -4.17
C PRO A 139 0.84 0.11 -4.67
N ALA A 140 1.32 1.03 -3.84
CA ALA A 140 1.69 2.37 -4.29
C ALA A 140 2.78 2.33 -5.38
N THR A 141 3.79 1.48 -5.18
CA THR A 141 4.84 1.23 -6.18
C THR A 141 4.27 0.63 -7.46
N VAL A 142 3.38 -0.36 -7.37
CA VAL A 142 2.72 -1.00 -8.54
C VAL A 142 1.86 0.02 -9.29
N ALA A 143 1.12 0.86 -8.58
CA ALA A 143 0.30 1.91 -9.17
C ALA A 143 1.13 3.11 -9.68
N GLY A 144 2.43 3.18 -9.34
CA GLY A 144 3.31 4.28 -9.68
C GLY A 144 3.03 5.56 -8.89
N LEU A 145 2.50 5.45 -7.68
CA LEU A 145 2.31 6.57 -6.76
C LEU A 145 3.64 6.84 -6.05
N VAL A 146 4.31 7.93 -6.42
CA VAL A 146 5.68 8.23 -5.95
C VAL A 146 5.72 9.00 -4.64
N ASP A 147 4.63 9.68 -4.31
CA ASP A 147 4.49 10.53 -3.13
C ASP A 147 3.63 9.90 -2.03
N ARG A 148 3.31 8.60 -2.14
CA ARG A 148 2.39 7.89 -1.24
C ARG A 148 2.89 6.48 -0.93
N GLY A 149 2.27 5.85 0.09
CA GLY A 149 2.54 4.46 0.46
C GLY A 149 3.60 4.27 1.53
N TYR A 150 4.30 5.35 1.90
CA TYR A 150 5.32 5.35 2.95
C TYR A 150 5.15 6.56 3.87
N VAL A 151 5.52 6.40 5.13
CA VAL A 151 5.60 7.50 6.10
C VAL A 151 7.02 8.07 6.04
N ALA A 152 7.16 9.17 5.29
CA ALA A 152 8.44 9.86 5.13
C ALA A 152 8.20 11.37 4.91
N ALA A 153 9.19 12.18 5.23
CA ALA A 153 9.14 13.61 4.98
C ALA A 153 8.98 13.90 3.48
N GLY A 154 8.12 14.85 3.13
CA GLY A 154 7.80 15.19 1.73
C GLY A 154 6.76 14.30 1.06
N MET A 155 6.32 13.23 1.69
CA MET A 155 5.19 12.41 1.23
C MET A 155 3.85 13.07 1.54
N ALA A 156 2.83 12.74 0.76
CA ALA A 156 1.47 13.11 1.09
C ALA A 156 1.06 12.46 2.42
N ALA A 157 0.45 13.24 3.28
CA ALA A 157 -0.02 12.75 4.57
C ALA A 157 -1.32 11.94 4.42
N ASP A 158 -1.19 10.73 3.87
CA ASP A 158 -2.22 9.70 3.83
C ASP A 158 -1.86 8.64 4.88
N LEU A 159 -2.50 8.70 6.04
CA LEU A 159 -2.13 7.90 7.19
C LEU A 159 -3.33 7.14 7.74
N ALA A 160 -3.10 5.89 8.11
CA ALA A 160 -4.02 5.11 8.92
C ALA A 160 -3.36 4.79 10.26
N VAL A 161 -3.98 5.22 11.35
CA VAL A 161 -3.54 4.92 12.73
C VAL A 161 -4.50 3.91 13.32
N PHE A 162 -3.98 2.78 13.71
CA PHE A 162 -4.78 1.69 14.29
C PHE A 162 -4.09 1.07 15.50
N ASP A 163 -4.88 0.42 16.31
CA ASP A 163 -4.43 -0.36 17.45
C ASP A 163 -4.20 -1.81 17.02
N SER A 164 -2.96 -2.27 17.07
CA SER A 164 -2.59 -3.63 16.66
C SER A 164 -3.20 -4.73 17.53
N ALA A 165 -3.55 -4.42 18.78
CA ALA A 165 -4.19 -5.38 19.68
C ALA A 165 -5.68 -5.61 19.37
N THR A 166 -6.34 -4.60 18.78
CA THR A 166 -7.81 -4.62 18.62
C THR A 166 -8.30 -4.52 17.19
N ILE A 167 -7.40 -4.29 16.21
CA ILE A 167 -7.78 -4.22 14.80
C ILE A 167 -8.41 -5.54 14.35
N MET A 168 -9.66 -5.48 13.85
CA MET A 168 -10.41 -6.64 13.36
C MET A 168 -11.54 -6.22 12.43
N ASP A 169 -11.83 -7.05 11.43
CA ASP A 169 -13.05 -6.97 10.63
C ASP A 169 -14.23 -7.65 11.36
N HIS A 170 -15.41 -7.14 11.10
CA HIS A 170 -16.68 -7.71 11.62
C HIS A 170 -17.73 -7.90 10.53
N ALA A 171 -17.37 -7.55 9.29
CA ALA A 171 -18.28 -7.71 8.16
C ALA A 171 -18.49 -9.20 7.83
N THR A 172 -19.75 -9.60 7.65
CA THR A 172 -20.16 -10.92 7.21
C THR A 172 -21.02 -10.81 5.95
N TYR A 173 -21.37 -11.93 5.35
CA TYR A 173 -22.26 -11.91 4.19
C TYR A 173 -23.69 -11.49 4.57
N GLU A 174 -24.10 -11.71 5.81
CA GLU A 174 -25.39 -11.28 6.38
C GLU A 174 -25.37 -9.82 6.83
N GLN A 175 -24.19 -9.33 7.24
CA GLN A 175 -23.99 -7.97 7.74
C GLN A 175 -22.73 -7.34 7.09
N PRO A 176 -22.76 -7.09 5.78
CA PRO A 176 -21.57 -6.72 5.01
C PRO A 176 -21.04 -5.30 5.29
N GLU A 177 -21.85 -4.43 5.88
CA GLU A 177 -21.48 -3.06 6.26
C GLU A 177 -20.98 -2.90 7.70
N ARG A 178 -20.87 -3.99 8.48
CA ARG A 178 -20.30 -3.90 9.84
C ARG A 178 -18.88 -3.35 9.76
N ARG A 179 -18.67 -2.26 10.47
CA ARG A 179 -17.38 -1.57 10.49
C ARG A 179 -16.36 -2.38 11.29
N ALA A 180 -15.09 -2.27 10.85
CA ALA A 180 -13.95 -2.80 11.59
C ALA A 180 -13.76 -2.04 12.92
N THR A 181 -13.16 -2.70 13.90
CA THR A 181 -12.65 -2.09 15.13
C THR A 181 -11.16 -1.80 15.01
N GLY A 182 -10.61 -1.04 15.98
CA GLY A 182 -9.19 -0.78 16.11
C GLY A 182 -8.64 0.37 15.25
N VAL A 183 -9.36 0.87 14.24
CA VAL A 183 -8.93 2.05 13.47
C VAL A 183 -9.24 3.30 14.28
N ARG A 184 -8.20 4.07 14.65
CA ARG A 184 -8.31 5.27 15.48
C ARG A 184 -8.39 6.54 14.64
N TYR A 185 -7.47 6.73 13.69
CA TYR A 185 -7.43 7.91 12.83
C TYR A 185 -7.21 7.51 11.38
N VAL A 186 -7.82 8.27 10.48
CA VAL A 186 -7.52 8.26 9.06
C VAL A 186 -7.27 9.69 8.62
N VAL A 187 -6.11 9.94 8.04
CA VAL A 187 -5.73 11.23 7.46
C VAL A 187 -5.61 11.05 5.96
N VAL A 188 -6.22 11.95 5.19
CA VAL A 188 -6.19 11.94 3.73
C VAL A 188 -5.70 13.30 3.24
N ASN A 189 -4.58 13.34 2.54
CA ASN A 189 -3.90 14.58 2.11
C ASN A 189 -3.76 15.62 3.26
N GLY A 190 -3.40 15.17 4.46
CA GLY A 190 -3.26 16.01 5.65
C GLY A 190 -4.57 16.37 6.36
N THR A 191 -5.72 15.94 5.84
CA THR A 191 -7.03 16.22 6.44
C THR A 191 -7.51 15.01 7.24
N VAL A 192 -7.88 15.19 8.49
CA VAL A 192 -8.40 14.12 9.36
C VAL A 192 -9.81 13.77 8.92
N ALA A 193 -9.97 12.60 8.28
CA ALA A 193 -11.25 12.09 7.78
C ALA A 193 -11.97 11.20 8.81
N LEU A 194 -11.20 10.53 9.68
CA LEU A 194 -11.73 9.72 10.79
C LEU A 194 -10.93 10.04 12.06
N ARG A 195 -11.63 10.25 13.17
CA ARG A 195 -11.06 10.52 14.49
C ARG A 195 -11.73 9.64 15.54
N ASP A 196 -10.95 8.90 16.30
CA ASP A 196 -11.43 7.97 17.34
C ASP A 196 -12.53 7.01 16.82
N GLY A 197 -12.36 6.52 15.60
CA GLY A 197 -13.31 5.62 14.95
C GLY A 197 -14.56 6.29 14.36
N ALA A 198 -14.73 7.61 14.54
CA ALA A 198 -15.86 8.37 14.01
C ALA A 198 -15.46 9.22 12.79
N ALA A 199 -16.31 9.21 11.75
CA ALA A 199 -16.09 10.06 10.57
C ALA A 199 -16.27 11.55 10.93
N THR A 200 -15.33 12.39 10.48
CA THR A 200 -15.36 13.85 10.74
C THR A 200 -16.24 14.61 9.73
N GLY A 201 -16.63 13.96 8.63
CA GLY A 201 -17.29 14.61 7.49
C GLY A 201 -16.32 15.36 6.56
N ALA A 202 -15.05 15.49 6.90
CA ALA A 202 -14.07 16.16 6.06
C ALA A 202 -13.76 15.36 4.78
N ARG A 203 -13.56 16.07 3.67
CA ARG A 203 -13.31 15.51 2.32
C ARG A 203 -11.94 15.92 1.82
N GLY A 204 -10.89 15.28 2.34
CA GLY A 204 -9.50 15.52 1.93
C GLY A 204 -9.09 14.79 0.64
N GLY A 205 -9.90 13.86 0.15
CA GLY A 205 -9.62 13.05 -1.03
C GLY A 205 -9.60 13.85 -2.34
N ARG A 206 -8.73 13.46 -3.25
CA ARG A 206 -8.68 13.98 -4.62
C ARG A 206 -8.43 12.84 -5.60
N ALA A 207 -8.87 12.99 -6.84
CA ALA A 207 -8.51 12.05 -7.90
C ALA A 207 -7.01 12.11 -8.15
N LEU A 208 -6.38 10.93 -8.23
CA LEU A 208 -4.97 10.78 -8.58
C LEU A 208 -4.89 10.35 -10.03
N ALA A 209 -4.45 11.27 -10.90
CA ALA A 209 -4.20 10.96 -12.29
C ALA A 209 -2.75 10.50 -12.47
N ARG A 210 -2.53 9.44 -13.24
CA ARG A 210 -1.21 9.05 -13.68
C ARG A 210 -0.68 10.11 -14.63
N GLY A 211 0.34 10.87 -14.22
CA GLY A 211 0.96 11.88 -15.07
C GLY A 211 1.80 11.26 -16.18
N SER A 212 1.93 11.93 -17.30
CA SER A 212 2.79 11.51 -18.43
C SER A 212 4.29 11.47 -18.08
N TRP A 213 4.68 12.07 -16.96
CA TRP A 213 6.06 12.14 -16.46
C TRP A 213 6.22 11.37 -15.14
N MET A 214 5.45 10.35 -14.90
CA MET A 214 5.66 9.55 -13.69
C MET A 214 7.12 9.14 -13.63
N PRO A 215 7.85 9.51 -12.57
CA PRO A 215 9.19 8.99 -12.39
C PRO A 215 9.08 7.47 -12.38
N THR A 216 9.89 6.82 -13.19
CA THR A 216 10.10 5.39 -13.09
C THR A 216 10.32 5.04 -11.63
N ARG A 217 9.75 3.92 -11.19
CA ARG A 217 9.92 3.42 -9.83
C ARG A 217 11.38 3.52 -9.41
N PRO A 218 11.69 3.79 -8.16
CA PRO A 218 13.05 3.66 -7.67
C PRO A 218 13.69 2.30 -8.01
N GLN A 219 12.88 1.25 -8.20
CA GLN A 219 13.30 -0.07 -8.66
C GLN A 219 13.49 -0.14 -10.18
N ASP A 220 12.67 0.55 -10.96
CA ASP A 220 12.79 0.63 -12.42
C ASP A 220 13.88 1.63 -12.83
N ALA A 221 14.22 2.53 -11.95
CA ALA A 221 15.35 3.43 -12.07
C ALA A 221 16.70 2.77 -11.77
N ALA A 222 16.75 1.45 -11.58
CA ALA A 222 18.00 0.71 -11.79
C ALA A 222 18.54 0.91 -13.23
N GLY A 223 17.72 1.47 -14.12
CA GLY A 223 18.12 1.87 -15.47
C GLY A 223 18.57 3.32 -15.64
N ALA A 224 18.17 4.27 -14.80
CA ALA A 224 18.50 5.69 -14.99
C ALA A 224 19.74 6.10 -14.19
N ALA A 225 20.64 6.83 -14.82
CA ALA A 225 21.75 7.48 -14.13
C ALA A 225 21.20 8.52 -13.13
N ARG A 226 21.72 8.53 -11.91
CA ARG A 226 21.33 9.44 -10.84
C ARG A 226 22.55 10.12 -10.26
N ALA A 227 22.39 11.37 -9.87
CA ALA A 227 23.43 12.09 -9.15
C ALA A 227 22.85 12.77 -7.92
N LEU A 228 23.60 12.75 -6.83
CA LEU A 228 23.36 13.55 -5.64
C LEU A 228 24.57 14.46 -5.43
N ARG A 229 24.37 15.75 -5.58
CA ARG A 229 25.40 16.76 -5.33
C ARG A 229 24.90 17.73 -4.27
N VAL A 230 25.62 17.81 -3.19
CA VAL A 230 25.34 18.75 -2.09
C VAL A 230 26.67 19.18 -1.51
N ALA A 231 26.90 20.47 -1.45
CA ALA A 231 28.06 21.05 -0.79
C ALA A 231 27.63 22.32 -0.05
N GLY A 232 28.14 22.52 1.14
CA GLY A 232 27.87 23.71 1.92
C GLY A 232 28.10 23.53 3.42
N ALA A 233 27.92 24.62 4.15
CA ALA A 233 27.93 24.63 5.59
C ALA A 233 26.55 24.22 6.13
N VAL A 234 26.51 23.35 7.09
CA VAL A 234 25.28 22.90 7.76
C VAL A 234 25.14 23.67 9.05
N ALA A 235 24.15 24.54 9.12
CA ALA A 235 23.80 25.33 10.30
C ALA A 235 22.52 24.77 10.96
N PRO A 236 22.33 24.93 12.29
CA PRO A 236 21.09 24.54 12.95
C PRO A 236 19.85 25.17 12.28
N VAL A 237 18.71 24.48 12.33
CA VAL A 237 17.45 24.93 11.68
C VAL A 237 16.91 26.21 12.33
N ASP A 238 17.11 26.34 13.62
CA ASP A 238 16.71 27.47 14.49
C ASP A 238 17.69 28.66 14.43
N GLY A 239 18.72 28.56 13.59
CA GLY A 239 19.75 29.58 13.41
C GLY A 239 21.03 29.28 14.18
N GLY A 240 22.08 30.03 13.89
CA GLY A 240 23.38 29.90 14.53
C GLY A 240 24.54 29.66 13.56
N ALA A 241 25.74 29.49 14.12
CA ALA A 241 26.94 29.21 13.36
C ALA A 241 26.89 27.78 12.79
N PRO A 242 27.52 27.57 11.60
CA PRO A 242 27.61 26.23 11.04
C PRO A 242 28.35 25.27 11.97
N THR A 243 27.75 24.08 12.19
CA THR A 243 28.34 23.03 13.02
C THR A 243 29.11 22.01 12.20
N HIS A 244 28.74 21.85 10.93
CA HIS A 244 29.39 20.90 10.01
C HIS A 244 29.53 21.50 8.63
N ARG A 245 30.46 20.91 7.85
CA ARG A 245 30.58 21.11 6.40
C ARG A 245 30.25 19.80 5.72
N LEU A 246 29.41 19.85 4.69
CA LEU A 246 29.00 18.71 3.89
C LEU A 246 29.51 18.88 2.46
N ALA A 247 30.15 17.84 1.92
CA ALA A 247 30.50 17.75 0.52
C ALA A 247 30.14 16.35 0.00
N VAL A 248 29.16 16.30 -0.91
CA VAL A 248 28.65 15.06 -1.49
C VAL A 248 28.64 15.20 -3.00
N ALA A 249 29.29 14.27 -3.67
CA ALA A 249 29.25 14.13 -5.12
C ALA A 249 29.14 12.64 -5.46
N LEU A 250 27.92 12.11 -5.46
CA LEU A 250 27.62 10.72 -5.76
C LEU A 250 26.94 10.61 -7.11
N ALA A 251 27.33 9.62 -7.90
CA ALA A 251 26.69 9.26 -9.16
C ALA A 251 26.42 7.76 -9.17
N GLN A 252 25.21 7.40 -9.57
CA GLN A 252 24.80 6.04 -9.84
C GLN A 252 24.66 5.88 -11.35
N ALA A 253 25.47 5.03 -11.95
CA ALA A 253 25.36 4.70 -13.36
C ALA A 253 24.09 3.85 -13.61
N ALA A 254 23.56 3.94 -14.82
CA ALA A 254 22.44 3.12 -15.28
C ALA A 254 22.73 1.62 -15.05
N GLY A 255 21.76 0.88 -14.53
CA GLY A 255 21.89 -0.56 -14.27
C GLY A 255 22.73 -0.96 -13.05
N ARG A 256 23.33 -0.02 -12.31
CA ARG A 256 24.13 -0.31 -11.12
C ARG A 256 23.28 -0.28 -9.83
N ARG A 257 23.54 -1.21 -8.91
CA ARG A 257 22.85 -1.31 -7.60
C ARG A 257 23.44 -0.41 -6.50
N GLY A 258 24.39 0.47 -6.82
CA GLY A 258 25.01 1.37 -5.85
C GLY A 258 25.58 2.61 -6.54
N ALA A 259 25.76 3.67 -5.78
CA ALA A 259 26.41 4.88 -6.23
C ALA A 259 27.93 4.80 -6.04
N ALA A 260 28.65 5.59 -6.81
CA ALA A 260 30.08 5.84 -6.65
C ALA A 260 30.32 7.34 -6.52
N GLY A 261 31.42 7.73 -5.89
CA GLY A 261 31.80 9.13 -5.71
C GLY A 261 32.31 9.40 -4.31
N THR A 262 32.11 10.62 -3.84
CA THR A 262 32.65 11.10 -2.57
C THR A 262 31.55 11.62 -1.64
N LEU A 263 31.71 11.35 -0.36
CA LEU A 263 30.95 11.97 0.73
C LEU A 263 31.97 12.34 1.81
N THR A 264 31.96 13.60 2.20
CA THR A 264 32.78 14.09 3.31
C THR A 264 31.91 14.95 4.22
N VAL A 265 32.00 14.72 5.51
CA VAL A 265 31.35 15.54 6.53
C VAL A 265 32.44 15.94 7.53
N THR A 266 32.63 17.25 7.72
CA THR A 266 33.61 17.77 8.65
C THR A 266 32.91 18.54 9.77
N GLU A 267 33.19 18.18 11.00
CA GLU A 267 32.74 18.91 12.18
C GLU A 267 33.57 20.19 12.31
N VAL A 268 32.93 21.36 12.37
CA VAL A 268 33.62 22.63 12.35
C VAL A 268 34.44 22.87 13.63
N ALA A 269 33.90 22.47 14.76
CA ALA A 269 34.51 22.70 16.07
C ALA A 269 35.82 21.90 16.28
N THR A 270 35.88 20.67 15.80
CA THR A 270 36.99 19.73 16.07
C THR A 270 37.85 19.46 14.83
N GLY A 271 37.38 19.79 13.66
CA GLY A 271 38.00 19.39 12.39
C GLY A 271 37.85 17.89 12.08
N ALA A 272 37.14 17.14 12.92
CA ALA A 272 36.92 15.70 12.72
C ALA A 272 36.17 15.44 11.40
N THR A 273 36.64 14.49 10.62
CA THR A 273 36.09 14.23 9.30
C THR A 273 35.57 12.80 9.17
N TRP A 274 34.38 12.65 8.64
CA TRP A 274 33.80 11.41 8.19
C TRP A 274 33.91 11.30 6.67
N THR A 275 34.44 10.19 6.17
CA THR A 275 34.57 9.94 4.72
C THR A 275 33.74 8.72 4.33
N GLY A 276 33.02 8.81 3.23
CA GLY A 276 32.24 7.71 2.69
C GLY A 276 33.11 6.55 2.21
N VAL A 277 32.72 5.32 2.52
CA VAL A 277 33.41 4.08 2.14
C VAL A 277 32.58 3.30 1.13
N THR A 278 31.31 3.12 1.40
CA THR A 278 30.35 2.45 0.48
C THR A 278 29.08 3.26 0.35
N TYR A 279 28.43 3.14 -0.79
CA TYR A 279 27.17 3.83 -1.05
C TYR A 279 26.15 2.85 -1.65
N GLY A 280 24.95 2.87 -1.11
CA GLY A 280 23.80 2.19 -1.67
C GLY A 280 23.19 2.95 -2.86
N VAL A 281 21.96 2.64 -3.15
CA VAL A 281 21.19 3.32 -4.20
C VAL A 281 20.88 4.75 -3.77
N VAL A 282 21.09 5.71 -4.66
CA VAL A 282 20.60 7.07 -4.50
C VAL A 282 19.09 7.06 -4.77
N GLN A 283 18.31 7.18 -3.73
CA GLN A 283 16.86 7.36 -3.85
C GLN A 283 16.58 8.84 -4.08
N ARG A 284 15.71 9.17 -5.02
CA ARG A 284 15.32 10.54 -5.31
C ARG A 284 13.84 10.64 -5.59
N MET A 285 13.19 11.56 -4.92
CA MET A 285 11.79 11.93 -5.11
C MET A 285 11.70 13.45 -5.25
N ARG A 286 10.53 13.96 -5.62
CA ARG A 286 10.32 15.41 -5.71
C ARG A 286 10.59 16.06 -4.35
N GLY A 287 11.55 16.98 -4.33
CA GLY A 287 11.93 17.70 -3.11
C GLY A 287 12.76 16.91 -2.10
N TRP A 288 13.21 15.70 -2.44
CA TRP A 288 13.90 14.85 -1.50
C TRP A 288 14.89 13.89 -2.18
N ALA A 289 16.03 13.67 -1.56
CA ALA A 289 16.98 12.64 -1.96
C ALA A 289 17.60 11.97 -0.73
N SER A 290 17.89 10.67 -0.80
CA SER A 290 18.56 9.94 0.26
C SER A 290 19.57 8.93 -0.30
N VAL A 291 20.59 8.65 0.49
CA VAL A 291 21.55 7.58 0.25
C VAL A 291 21.96 6.96 1.58
N THR A 292 22.05 5.65 1.59
CA THR A 292 22.60 4.88 2.71
C THR A 292 23.97 4.33 2.34
N GLY A 293 24.75 3.91 3.31
CA GLY A 293 26.05 3.29 3.07
C GLY A 293 26.87 3.18 4.34
N THR A 294 28.18 3.20 4.19
CA THR A 294 29.09 3.26 5.32
C THR A 294 30.06 4.44 5.21
N VAL A 295 30.37 5.05 6.36
CA VAL A 295 31.34 6.13 6.51
C VAL A 295 32.40 5.71 7.54
N ARG A 296 33.59 6.27 7.42
CA ARG A 296 34.67 6.09 8.37
C ARG A 296 35.11 7.43 8.93
N ARG A 297 35.23 7.52 10.23
CA ARG A 297 35.83 8.67 10.89
C ARG A 297 37.36 8.57 10.82
N ALA A 298 38.01 9.69 10.62
CA ALA A 298 39.48 9.73 10.65
C ALA A 298 40.00 9.18 12.00
N GLY A 299 40.93 8.23 11.94
CA GLY A 299 41.46 7.54 13.14
C GLY A 299 40.66 6.32 13.60
N GLU A 300 39.47 6.01 13.06
CA GLU A 300 38.72 4.81 13.38
C GLU A 300 39.01 3.66 12.40
N ALA A 301 39.17 2.46 12.91
CA ALA A 301 39.46 1.27 12.09
C ALA A 301 38.21 0.78 11.32
N ALA A 302 37.03 0.75 11.99
CA ALA A 302 35.80 0.20 11.44
C ALA A 302 34.89 1.28 10.83
N PRO A 303 34.32 1.05 9.64
CA PRO A 303 33.30 1.93 9.10
C PRO A 303 31.96 1.75 9.85
N ARG A 304 31.16 2.81 9.91
CA ARG A 304 29.83 2.83 10.51
C ARG A 304 28.77 3.04 9.46
N ALA A 305 27.59 2.45 9.65
CA ALA A 305 26.44 2.69 8.78
C ALA A 305 25.99 4.15 8.84
N PHE A 306 25.57 4.72 7.71
CA PHE A 306 25.01 6.06 7.64
C PHE A 306 23.76 6.12 6.75
N THR A 307 22.96 7.13 7.00
CA THR A 307 21.90 7.62 6.12
C THR A 307 22.06 9.12 5.96
N LEU A 308 22.16 9.57 4.72
CA LEU A 308 22.08 10.99 4.38
C LEU A 308 20.76 11.25 3.67
N THR A 309 20.01 12.21 4.17
CA THR A 309 18.78 12.72 3.56
C THR A 309 18.95 14.19 3.24
N VAL A 310 18.58 14.60 2.05
CA VAL A 310 18.58 16.00 1.60
C VAL A 310 17.17 16.34 1.16
N GLU A 311 16.62 17.38 1.76
CA GLU A 311 15.30 17.92 1.45
C GLU A 311 15.51 19.22 0.69
N ASP A 312 14.94 19.35 -0.51
CA ASP A 312 14.97 20.62 -1.25
C ASP A 312 14.06 21.64 -0.54
N ALA A 313 14.28 22.92 -0.81
CA ALA A 313 13.41 23.99 -0.30
C ALA A 313 11.94 23.72 -0.65
N ASP A 314 11.04 23.98 0.27
CA ASP A 314 9.60 23.84 0.01
C ASP A 314 9.19 24.83 -1.10
N PRO A 315 8.70 24.36 -2.26
CA PRO A 315 8.32 25.23 -3.36
C PRO A 315 7.12 26.14 -3.05
N HIS A 316 6.40 25.86 -1.98
CA HIS A 316 5.24 26.66 -1.53
C HIS A 316 5.59 27.68 -0.46
N VAL A 317 6.85 27.69 0.00
CA VAL A 317 7.35 28.65 1.00
C VAL A 317 8.49 29.45 0.38
N ALA A 318 8.23 30.72 0.11
CA ALA A 318 9.26 31.62 -0.43
C ALA A 318 10.45 31.71 0.53
N GLY A 319 11.65 31.44 0.03
CA GLY A 319 12.88 31.46 0.81
C GLY A 319 13.11 30.26 1.73
N ALA A 320 12.31 29.20 1.61
CA ALA A 320 12.54 27.96 2.37
C ALA A 320 13.95 27.40 2.09
N PRO A 321 14.71 27.09 3.13
CA PRO A 321 16.07 26.61 2.93
C PRO A 321 16.10 25.12 2.59
N ARG A 322 17.14 24.72 1.86
CA ARG A 322 17.48 23.31 1.69
C ARG A 322 18.01 22.75 2.98
N THR A 323 17.54 21.58 3.42
CA THR A 323 18.02 20.94 4.64
C THR A 323 18.77 19.63 4.34
N ALA A 324 19.71 19.28 5.20
CA ALA A 324 20.37 17.99 5.18
C ALA A 324 20.30 17.34 6.56
N THR A 325 20.06 16.04 6.57
CA THR A 325 20.09 15.21 7.78
C THR A 325 21.09 14.08 7.55
N LEU A 326 22.10 13.98 8.41
CA LEU A 326 23.03 12.87 8.44
C LEU A 326 22.84 12.09 9.75
N GLU A 327 22.62 10.81 9.64
CA GLU A 327 22.58 9.85 10.73
C GLU A 327 23.72 8.85 10.56
N VAL A 328 24.60 8.74 11.54
CA VAL A 328 25.69 7.77 11.56
C VAL A 328 25.49 6.89 12.82
N ALA A 329 25.58 5.57 12.65
CA ALA A 329 25.41 4.63 13.76
C ALA A 329 26.38 4.95 14.92
N GLY A 330 25.84 5.15 16.12
CA GLY A 330 26.61 5.48 17.32
C GLY A 330 27.19 6.90 17.37
N ALA A 331 26.69 7.83 16.55
CA ALA A 331 27.03 9.24 16.59
C ALA A 331 25.76 10.11 16.71
N PRO A 332 25.86 11.32 17.24
CA PRO A 332 24.76 12.27 17.26
C PRO A 332 24.25 12.57 15.84
N ARG A 333 22.93 12.71 15.72
CA ARG A 333 22.28 13.11 14.46
C ARG A 333 22.66 14.55 14.10
N VAL A 334 23.10 14.75 12.88
CA VAL A 334 23.37 16.09 12.34
C VAL A 334 22.21 16.48 11.43
N ARG A 335 21.48 17.54 11.77
CA ARG A 335 20.43 18.12 10.93
C ARG A 335 20.59 19.62 10.87
N GLY A 336 20.49 20.18 9.69
CA GLY A 336 20.54 21.63 9.55
C GLY A 336 20.30 22.11 8.13
N VAL A 337 20.28 23.43 8.01
CA VAL A 337 20.17 24.14 6.73
C VAL A 337 21.52 24.09 6.02
N VAL A 338 21.51 23.75 4.74
CA VAL A 338 22.69 23.79 3.87
C VAL A 338 22.75 25.18 3.23
N ARG A 339 23.79 25.95 3.57
CA ARG A 339 24.05 27.28 3.06
C ARG A 339 25.26 27.29 2.14
#